data_094af8ca18d6b71027bb658cc1518495
#
_entry.id   094af8ca18d6b71027bb658cc1518495
#
_cell.length_a   1.000
_cell.length_b   1.000
_cell.length_c   1.000
_cell.angle_alpha   90.00
_cell.angle_beta   90.00
_cell.angle_gamma   90.00
#
_symmetry.space_group_name_H-M   'P 1'
#
loop_
_entity.id
_entity.type
_entity.pdbx_description
1 polymer ?
#
loop_
_entity_poly.entity_id
_entity_poly.type
_entity_poly.pdbx_seq_one_letter_code
_entity_poly.pdbx_strand_id
1 'polypeptide(L)'
;KLTDNYYNVAPADTSKSKAMAVLLKHVWLDAYTELAGEDFLRSNCFRVIQLVGSAQYDGQNKIVLGTAEGGIQITLFRLNALDPDNLYVNQTDPFADKRATPLDLNHWYFHTMHHEFCHILNQKKSYSTEFQEVSAGKYHSTDWVNVADSMAPREGFVTGYASGEYNEDFAELYSTYVTCTPAAWQKILDRAVAPKTDAAGDTIYAKDKNNNYIYLLDANKKPIPETDGKGFLKVMTDANGKTVYATDKDGKNVYLTDNSGNPIPMYEGQKQVAYKYNNAGKMVAYFVDGGAWREVTTPKGNPVYQKNETGGTVYDQTGNPVPAYYKVPVLSYRKQPEADTAGREAILKKLEIMKKYFVEAWNIDLDKLREVVTRRVSEINTLDLKNLK
;
A
#
# COMPACT_ATOMS: atom_id res chain seq x y z
N LYS A 1 -6.95 35.07 16.36
CA LYS A 1 -7.11 34.93 17.83
C LYS A 1 -5.94 35.65 18.50
N LEU A 2 -6.20 36.43 19.55
CA LEU A 2 -5.17 37.19 20.31
C LEU A 2 -4.08 36.34 21.01
N THR A 3 -4.13 35.05 20.85
CA THR A 3 -3.18 34.07 21.45
C THR A 3 -2.19 33.47 20.48
N ASP A 4 -2.23 33.81 19.19
CA ASP A 4 -1.39 33.21 18.14
C ASP A 4 -0.23 34.15 17.79
N ASN A 5 0.64 34.38 18.75
CA ASN A 5 1.80 35.27 18.59
C ASN A 5 2.99 34.63 17.83
N TYR A 6 2.87 33.35 17.39
CA TYR A 6 3.99 32.59 16.85
C TYR A 6 4.01 32.54 15.31
N TYR A 7 2.88 32.79 14.65
CA TYR A 7 2.77 32.67 13.18
C TYR A 7 2.10 33.90 12.58
N ASN A 8 2.87 34.66 11.83
CA ASN A 8 2.31 35.77 11.05
C ASN A 8 1.68 35.24 9.77
N VAL A 9 0.40 35.53 9.56
CA VAL A 9 -0.32 35.27 8.32
C VAL A 9 0.24 36.21 7.24
N ALA A 10 0.85 35.66 6.19
CA ALA A 10 1.29 36.46 5.04
C ALA A 10 0.15 36.58 4.03
N PRO A 11 -0.04 37.79 3.43
CA PRO A 11 -1.00 37.94 2.34
C PRO A 11 -0.61 37.07 1.14
N ALA A 12 -1.63 36.60 0.43
CA ALA A 12 -1.42 35.86 -0.81
C ALA A 12 -0.93 36.79 -1.93
N ASP A 13 0.02 36.31 -2.72
CA ASP A 13 0.46 36.98 -3.94
C ASP A 13 -0.71 37.09 -4.93
N THR A 14 -0.89 38.29 -5.53
CA THR A 14 -2.03 38.56 -6.41
C THR A 14 -2.03 37.70 -7.66
N SER A 15 -0.86 37.43 -8.25
CA SER A 15 -0.77 36.58 -9.46
C SER A 15 -1.12 35.13 -9.16
N LYS A 16 -0.65 34.63 -8.03
CA LYS A 16 -0.96 33.28 -7.55
C LYS A 16 -2.42 33.13 -7.11
N SER A 17 -2.99 34.20 -6.54
CA SER A 17 -4.43 34.24 -6.22
C SER A 17 -5.30 34.15 -7.46
N LYS A 18 -4.93 34.86 -8.54
CA LYS A 18 -5.63 34.75 -9.83
C LYS A 18 -5.50 33.34 -10.41
N ALA A 19 -4.29 32.78 -10.43
CA ALA A 19 -4.07 31.42 -10.90
C ALA A 19 -4.91 30.40 -10.12
N MET A 20 -4.94 30.49 -8.79
CA MET A 20 -5.75 29.60 -7.95
C MET A 20 -7.26 29.79 -8.22
N ALA A 21 -7.74 31.00 -8.42
CA ALA A 21 -9.14 31.26 -8.75
C ALA A 21 -9.55 30.59 -10.08
N VAL A 22 -8.68 30.63 -11.11
CA VAL A 22 -8.90 29.91 -12.37
C VAL A 22 -8.93 28.41 -12.16
N LEU A 23 -7.97 27.87 -11.39
CA LEU A 23 -7.87 26.43 -11.09
C LEU A 23 -9.11 25.93 -10.33
N LEU A 24 -9.52 26.63 -9.26
CA LEU A 24 -10.68 26.26 -8.46
C LEU A 24 -11.98 26.40 -9.25
N LYS A 25 -12.10 27.46 -10.07
CA LYS A 25 -13.24 27.56 -10.98
C LYS A 25 -13.34 26.35 -11.88
N HIS A 26 -12.25 26.00 -12.56
CA HIS A 26 -12.24 24.92 -13.55
C HIS A 26 -12.43 23.53 -12.90
N VAL A 27 -11.65 23.21 -11.87
CA VAL A 27 -11.65 21.85 -11.28
C VAL A 27 -12.82 21.63 -10.34
N TRP A 28 -13.24 22.67 -9.61
CA TRP A 28 -14.23 22.52 -8.54
C TRP A 28 -15.59 23.13 -8.93
N LEU A 29 -15.71 24.45 -9.18
CA LEU A 29 -17.00 25.10 -9.47
C LEU A 29 -17.65 24.54 -10.75
N ASP A 30 -16.90 24.50 -11.84
CA ASP A 30 -17.42 24.02 -13.12
C ASP A 30 -17.75 22.54 -13.09
N ALA A 31 -17.10 21.73 -12.24
CA ALA A 31 -17.42 20.31 -12.08
C ALA A 31 -18.82 20.12 -11.48
N TYR A 32 -19.17 20.88 -10.44
CA TYR A 32 -20.50 20.82 -9.86
C TYR A 32 -21.55 21.47 -10.78
N THR A 33 -21.21 22.55 -11.47
CA THR A 33 -22.10 23.18 -12.44
C THR A 33 -22.47 22.21 -13.57
N GLU A 34 -21.49 21.47 -14.08
CA GLU A 34 -21.70 20.48 -15.14
C GLU A 34 -22.61 19.32 -14.67
N LEU A 35 -22.43 18.87 -13.42
CA LEU A 35 -23.13 17.70 -12.91
C LEU A 35 -24.51 18.03 -12.30
N ALA A 36 -24.60 19.10 -11.52
CA ALA A 36 -25.75 19.41 -10.71
C ALA A 36 -26.47 20.74 -11.13
N GLY A 37 -25.86 21.48 -12.06
CA GLY A 37 -26.36 22.78 -12.53
C GLY A 37 -25.95 23.96 -11.64
N GLU A 38 -26.11 25.18 -12.17
CA GLU A 38 -25.73 26.42 -11.46
C GLU A 38 -26.54 26.64 -10.18
N ASP A 39 -27.83 26.29 -10.18
CA ASP A 39 -28.75 26.54 -9.05
C ASP A 39 -28.33 25.71 -7.81
N PHE A 40 -27.71 24.56 -8.01
CA PHE A 40 -27.15 23.77 -6.91
C PHE A 40 -26.08 24.57 -6.16
N LEU A 41 -25.13 25.16 -6.88
CA LEU A 41 -24.06 25.95 -6.27
C LEU A 41 -24.60 27.26 -5.68
N ARG A 42 -25.49 27.98 -6.40
CA ARG A 42 -26.12 29.22 -5.88
C ARG A 42 -26.80 28.99 -4.53
N SER A 43 -27.44 27.82 -4.36
CA SER A 43 -28.18 27.48 -3.15
C SER A 43 -27.33 26.92 -2.03
N ASN A 44 -26.20 26.26 -2.35
CA ASN A 44 -25.47 25.47 -1.40
C ASN A 44 -24.01 25.89 -1.19
N CYS A 45 -23.40 26.62 -2.13
CA CYS A 45 -22.02 27.06 -2.02
C CYS A 45 -21.84 28.12 -0.92
N PHE A 46 -20.69 28.14 -0.32
CA PHE A 46 -20.17 29.26 0.48
C PHE A 46 -20.01 30.51 -0.42
N ARG A 47 -19.86 31.67 0.21
CA ARG A 47 -19.84 32.96 -0.51
C ARG A 47 -18.41 33.50 -0.71
N VAL A 48 -17.45 33.06 0.10
CA VAL A 48 -16.11 33.63 0.13
C VAL A 48 -15.08 32.49 0.10
N ILE A 49 -14.07 32.64 -0.76
CA ILE A 49 -12.83 31.89 -0.67
C ILE A 49 -11.76 32.88 -0.21
N GLN A 50 -11.23 32.67 0.98
CA GLN A 50 -10.09 33.44 1.47
C GLN A 50 -8.80 32.71 1.13
N LEU A 51 -7.88 33.40 0.48
CA LEU A 51 -6.59 32.87 0.11
C LEU A 51 -5.49 33.48 0.98
N VAL A 52 -4.73 32.64 1.66
CA VAL A 52 -3.65 33.01 2.59
C VAL A 52 -2.31 32.56 2.02
N GLY A 53 -1.33 33.46 2.00
CA GLY A 53 -0.02 33.20 1.37
C GLY A 53 0.85 32.22 2.17
N SER A 54 0.85 32.31 3.51
CA SER A 54 1.61 31.43 4.39
C SER A 54 0.87 30.13 4.73
N ALA A 55 1.61 29.13 5.21
CA ALA A 55 1.02 27.98 5.88
C ALA A 55 0.39 28.38 7.23
N GLN A 56 -0.62 27.65 7.65
CA GLN A 56 -1.23 27.72 8.98
C GLN A 56 -0.87 26.46 9.76
N TYR A 57 -0.69 26.62 11.06
CA TYR A 57 -0.43 25.51 11.99
C TYR A 57 -1.43 25.55 13.13
N ASP A 58 -1.87 24.38 13.57
CA ASP A 58 -2.71 24.25 14.76
C ASP A 58 -1.90 24.34 16.05
N GLY A 59 -2.60 24.21 17.20
CA GLY A 59 -1.96 24.23 18.51
C GLY A 59 -1.01 23.06 18.81
N GLN A 60 -0.99 22.04 17.93
CA GLN A 60 -0.10 20.87 18.01
C GLN A 60 1.01 20.93 16.95
N ASN A 61 1.21 22.09 16.34
CA ASN A 61 2.20 22.36 15.28
C ASN A 61 1.98 21.54 13.99
N LYS A 62 0.71 21.22 13.68
CA LYS A 62 0.33 20.56 12.43
C LYS A 62 -0.16 21.56 11.42
N ILE A 63 0.13 21.26 10.16
CA ILE A 63 -0.29 22.11 9.03
C ILE A 63 -1.81 21.95 8.86
N VAL A 64 -2.50 23.09 8.83
CA VAL A 64 -3.91 23.21 8.48
C VAL A 64 -3.97 23.53 6.98
N LEU A 65 -4.65 22.69 6.21
CA LEU A 65 -4.76 22.86 4.74
C LEU A 65 -5.81 23.90 4.37
N GLY A 66 -6.96 23.86 5.05
CA GLY A 66 -8.07 24.79 4.89
C GLY A 66 -8.99 24.75 6.10
N THR A 67 -9.96 25.64 6.13
CA THR A 67 -11.03 25.68 7.14
C THR A 67 -12.32 26.14 6.50
N ALA A 68 -13.46 25.58 6.94
CA ALA A 68 -14.79 26.10 6.63
C ALA A 68 -15.34 26.86 7.83
N GLU A 69 -15.63 28.13 7.63
CA GLU A 69 -16.13 29.01 8.70
C GLU A 69 -17.64 29.25 8.55
N GLY A 70 -18.42 28.58 9.40
CA GLY A 70 -19.87 28.77 9.48
C GLY A 70 -20.65 28.52 8.19
N GLY A 71 -20.12 27.73 7.26
CA GLY A 71 -20.73 27.46 5.95
C GLY A 71 -20.71 28.64 4.99
N ILE A 72 -20.08 29.76 5.35
CA ILE A 72 -20.09 31.01 4.56
C ILE A 72 -18.76 31.21 3.83
N GLN A 73 -17.66 30.75 4.41
CA GLN A 73 -16.30 30.97 3.91
C GLN A 73 -15.48 29.71 3.98
N ILE A 74 -14.63 29.49 2.96
CA ILE A 74 -13.52 28.56 3.00
C ILE A 74 -12.23 29.35 2.96
N THR A 75 -11.29 29.06 3.87
CA THR A 75 -9.94 29.63 3.87
C THR A 75 -8.94 28.59 3.40
N LEU A 76 -8.12 28.92 2.42
CA LEU A 76 -7.03 28.08 1.90
C LEU A 76 -5.67 28.70 2.20
N PHE A 77 -4.74 27.90 2.68
CA PHE A 77 -3.42 28.34 3.14
C PHE A 77 -2.29 27.99 2.17
N ARG A 78 -1.08 28.56 2.41
CA ARG A 78 0.16 28.26 1.71
C ARG A 78 0.17 28.64 0.22
N LEU A 79 -0.64 29.60 -0.20
CA LEU A 79 -0.79 29.93 -1.62
C LEU A 79 0.51 30.47 -2.25
N ASN A 80 1.40 31.13 -1.47
CA ASN A 80 2.66 31.63 -1.98
C ASN A 80 3.66 30.51 -2.38
N ALA A 81 3.38 29.25 -2.06
CA ALA A 81 4.12 28.10 -2.55
C ALA A 81 3.64 27.58 -3.93
N LEU A 82 2.50 28.09 -4.44
CA LEU A 82 2.04 27.75 -5.79
C LEU A 82 3.04 28.24 -6.84
N ASP A 83 3.40 27.38 -7.78
CA ASP A 83 4.13 27.71 -8.99
C ASP A 83 3.20 27.56 -10.21
N PRO A 84 2.67 28.68 -10.75
CA PRO A 84 1.75 28.61 -11.89
C PRO A 84 2.38 28.12 -13.20
N ASP A 85 3.71 28.15 -13.30
CA ASP A 85 4.44 27.69 -14.49
C ASP A 85 4.82 26.18 -14.39
N ASN A 86 4.65 25.56 -13.19
CA ASN A 86 4.96 24.16 -12.94
C ASN A 86 3.91 23.51 -12.03
N LEU A 87 2.71 23.29 -12.58
CA LEU A 87 1.60 22.69 -11.85
C LEU A 87 1.82 21.21 -11.64
N TYR A 88 1.62 20.76 -10.41
CA TYR A 88 1.65 19.34 -10.07
C TYR A 88 0.37 18.90 -9.34
N VAL A 89 -0.21 17.80 -9.79
CA VAL A 89 -1.41 17.20 -9.19
C VAL A 89 -1.25 15.71 -9.08
N ASN A 90 -1.26 15.19 -7.88
CA ASN A 90 -1.21 13.76 -7.63
C ASN A 90 -2.62 13.20 -7.36
N GLN A 91 -3.16 12.47 -8.34
CA GLN A 91 -4.41 11.71 -8.22
C GLN A 91 -4.20 10.20 -8.26
N THR A 92 -2.94 9.75 -8.38
CA THR A 92 -2.59 8.35 -8.72
C THR A 92 -1.92 7.58 -7.59
N ASP A 93 -1.33 8.27 -6.62
CA ASP A 93 -0.70 7.65 -5.45
C ASP A 93 -1.22 8.27 -4.14
N PRO A 94 -2.21 7.63 -3.47
CA PRO A 94 -2.79 8.16 -2.24
C PRO A 94 -1.83 8.16 -1.05
N PHE A 95 -0.70 7.47 -1.16
CA PHE A 95 0.31 7.31 -0.10
C PHE A 95 1.62 8.05 -0.38
N ALA A 96 1.66 8.91 -1.41
CA ALA A 96 2.82 9.75 -1.71
C ALA A 96 3.14 10.71 -0.56
N ASP A 97 4.41 11.14 -0.48
CA ASP A 97 4.80 12.17 0.49
C ASP A 97 4.16 13.52 0.11
N LYS A 98 3.19 13.92 0.90
CA LYS A 98 2.40 15.15 0.73
C LYS A 98 3.22 16.43 0.95
N ARG A 99 4.46 16.32 1.45
CA ARG A 99 5.39 17.44 1.67
C ARG A 99 6.38 17.61 0.53
N ALA A 100 6.39 16.69 -0.43
CA ALA A 100 7.26 16.75 -1.60
C ALA A 100 7.06 18.04 -2.41
N THR A 101 8.07 18.41 -3.16
CA THR A 101 8.04 19.51 -4.14
C THR A 101 8.06 18.90 -5.55
N PRO A 102 7.32 19.45 -6.50
CA PRO A 102 6.46 20.65 -6.43
C PRO A 102 5.21 20.45 -5.56
N LEU A 103 4.55 21.56 -5.20
CA LEU A 103 3.33 21.56 -4.38
C LEU A 103 2.22 20.73 -5.05
N ASP A 104 1.74 19.70 -4.37
CA ASP A 104 0.62 18.89 -4.87
C ASP A 104 -0.72 19.62 -4.70
N LEU A 105 -1.25 20.13 -5.82
CA LEU A 105 -2.51 20.88 -5.81
C LEU A 105 -3.71 20.03 -5.40
N ASN A 106 -3.67 18.71 -5.63
CA ASN A 106 -4.74 17.85 -5.15
C ASN A 106 -4.79 17.87 -3.63
N HIS A 107 -3.68 17.53 -2.98
CA HIS A 107 -3.61 17.49 -1.52
C HIS A 107 -3.92 18.85 -0.88
N TRP A 108 -3.31 19.93 -1.39
CA TRP A 108 -3.40 21.24 -0.74
C TRP A 108 -4.70 22.00 -1.01
N TYR A 109 -5.35 21.76 -2.17
CA TYR A 109 -6.47 22.59 -2.59
C TYR A 109 -7.68 21.80 -3.08
N PHE A 110 -7.55 20.87 -4.04
CA PHE A 110 -8.74 20.25 -4.62
C PHE A 110 -9.42 19.31 -3.64
N HIS A 111 -8.66 18.45 -3.00
CA HIS A 111 -9.14 17.58 -1.92
C HIS A 111 -9.77 18.42 -0.79
N THR A 112 -9.04 19.43 -0.31
CA THR A 112 -9.50 20.33 0.76
C THR A 112 -10.81 21.02 0.41
N MET A 113 -10.96 21.53 -0.82
CA MET A 113 -12.21 22.15 -1.27
C MET A 113 -13.39 21.18 -1.22
N HIS A 114 -13.20 19.96 -1.67
CA HIS A 114 -14.24 18.93 -1.58
C HIS A 114 -14.55 18.55 -0.14
N HIS A 115 -13.54 18.41 0.70
CA HIS A 115 -13.66 18.10 2.13
C HIS A 115 -14.51 19.16 2.87
N GLU A 116 -14.10 20.42 2.79
CA GLU A 116 -14.81 21.52 3.46
C GLU A 116 -16.23 21.71 2.91
N PHE A 117 -16.40 21.53 1.60
CA PHE A 117 -17.74 21.60 1.01
C PHE A 117 -18.64 20.46 1.47
N CYS A 118 -18.10 19.29 1.71
CA CYS A 118 -18.85 18.17 2.28
C CYS A 118 -19.40 18.52 3.66
N HIS A 119 -18.60 19.14 4.52
CA HIS A 119 -19.07 19.62 5.82
C HIS A 119 -20.22 20.63 5.69
N ILE A 120 -20.13 21.56 4.73
CA ILE A 120 -21.21 22.54 4.46
C ILE A 120 -22.50 21.86 4.00
N LEU A 121 -22.39 20.84 3.14
CA LEU A 121 -23.55 20.06 2.71
C LEU A 121 -24.18 19.28 3.85
N ASN A 122 -23.36 18.65 4.70
CA ASN A 122 -23.81 17.87 5.86
C ASN A 122 -24.49 18.72 6.93
N GLN A 123 -24.10 20.01 7.08
CA GLN A 123 -24.78 20.95 7.96
C GLN A 123 -26.20 21.28 7.49
N LYS A 124 -26.46 21.22 6.18
CA LYS A 124 -27.78 21.49 5.58
C LYS A 124 -28.71 20.28 5.56
N LYS A 125 -28.14 19.11 5.29
CA LYS A 125 -28.85 17.83 5.30
C LYS A 125 -27.92 16.77 5.90
N SER A 126 -28.32 16.19 7.03
CA SER A 126 -27.53 15.18 7.72
C SER A 126 -27.53 13.86 6.96
N TYR A 127 -26.39 13.16 6.95
CA TYR A 127 -26.29 11.79 6.46
C TYR A 127 -26.77 10.78 7.52
N SER A 128 -26.95 9.51 7.14
CA SER A 128 -27.43 8.43 8.02
C SER A 128 -26.43 8.14 9.15
N THR A 129 -26.93 7.94 10.37
CA THR A 129 -26.15 7.49 11.52
C THR A 129 -25.51 6.11 11.32
N GLU A 130 -26.04 5.29 10.40
CA GLU A 130 -25.43 4.01 10.01
C GLU A 130 -23.95 4.14 9.60
N PHE A 131 -23.56 5.30 9.04
CA PHE A 131 -22.18 5.56 8.69
C PHE A 131 -21.25 5.49 9.91
N GLN A 132 -21.66 6.11 11.01
CA GLN A 132 -20.88 6.16 12.26
C GLN A 132 -20.75 4.77 12.87
N GLU A 133 -21.78 3.94 12.74
CA GLU A 133 -21.84 2.58 13.29
C GLU A 133 -20.81 1.64 12.65
N VAL A 134 -20.49 1.84 11.36
CA VAL A 134 -19.50 1.00 10.64
C VAL A 134 -18.14 0.99 11.31
N SER A 135 -17.71 2.13 11.86
CA SER A 135 -16.42 2.28 12.53
C SER A 135 -16.54 2.56 14.01
N ALA A 136 -17.71 2.28 14.64
CA ALA A 136 -17.91 2.50 16.06
C ALA A 136 -16.83 1.78 16.91
N GLY A 137 -16.23 2.51 17.85
CA GLY A 137 -15.17 2.01 18.73
C GLY A 137 -13.77 1.92 18.09
N LYS A 138 -13.60 2.36 16.83
CA LYS A 138 -12.30 2.39 16.13
C LYS A 138 -11.73 3.80 15.93
N TYR A 139 -12.48 4.85 16.29
CA TYR A 139 -12.01 6.23 16.13
C TYR A 139 -10.89 6.58 17.11
N HIS A 140 -9.85 7.21 16.61
CA HIS A 140 -8.66 7.70 17.31
C HIS A 140 -8.84 9.17 17.71
N SER A 141 -9.82 9.49 18.53
CA SER A 141 -10.23 10.88 18.81
C SER A 141 -9.13 11.79 19.34
N THR A 142 -8.10 11.23 20.00
CA THR A 142 -7.00 12.00 20.62
C THR A 142 -5.64 11.73 19.98
N ASP A 143 -5.47 10.63 19.27
CA ASP A 143 -4.19 10.13 18.76
C ASP A 143 -4.19 9.83 17.24
N TRP A 144 -5.23 10.22 16.50
CA TRP A 144 -5.31 10.08 15.03
C TRP A 144 -4.06 10.58 14.30
N VAL A 145 -3.39 11.54 14.89
CA VAL A 145 -2.14 12.13 14.40
C VAL A 145 -0.99 11.12 14.29
N ASN A 146 -1.07 10.01 15.01
CA ASN A 146 -0.11 8.92 15.00
C ASN A 146 -0.52 7.80 14.05
N VAL A 147 -1.73 7.87 13.46
CA VAL A 147 -2.20 6.91 12.47
C VAL A 147 -1.66 7.31 11.10
N ALA A 148 -0.74 6.50 10.57
CA ALA A 148 -0.19 6.75 9.24
C ALA A 148 -1.26 6.49 8.16
N ASP A 149 -1.33 7.35 7.12
CA ASP A 149 -2.26 7.19 6.01
C ASP A 149 -2.15 5.80 5.33
N SER A 150 -0.96 5.22 5.29
CA SER A 150 -0.75 3.88 4.74
C SER A 150 -1.24 2.74 5.63
N MET A 151 -1.57 3.00 6.90
CA MET A 151 -2.08 2.01 7.86
C MET A 151 -3.57 2.16 8.13
N ALA A 152 -4.10 3.40 8.04
CA ALA A 152 -5.50 3.71 8.26
C ALA A 152 -6.49 2.80 7.47
N PRO A 153 -6.21 2.40 6.21
CA PRO A 153 -7.12 1.52 5.48
C PRO A 153 -7.38 0.16 6.13
N ARG A 154 -6.43 -0.39 6.87
CA ARG A 154 -6.61 -1.66 7.60
C ARG A 154 -7.64 -1.56 8.72
N GLU A 155 -7.83 -0.37 9.27
CA GLU A 155 -8.81 -0.07 10.31
C GLU A 155 -10.16 0.39 9.75
N GLY A 156 -10.23 0.58 8.42
CA GLY A 156 -11.44 0.99 7.72
C GLY A 156 -11.53 2.49 7.40
N PHE A 157 -10.42 3.24 7.48
CA PHE A 157 -10.35 4.67 7.18
C PHE A 157 -9.49 4.93 5.93
N VAL A 158 -9.82 5.96 5.16
CA VAL A 158 -9.05 6.28 3.93
C VAL A 158 -7.76 7.04 4.22
N THR A 159 -7.69 7.77 5.33
CA THR A 159 -6.52 8.51 5.83
C THR A 159 -6.43 8.40 7.35
N GLY A 160 -5.27 8.73 7.94
CA GLY A 160 -5.14 8.84 9.39
C GLY A 160 -6.07 9.90 9.96
N TYR A 161 -6.27 11.02 9.24
CA TYR A 161 -7.18 12.10 9.65
C TYR A 161 -8.63 11.63 9.72
N ALA A 162 -9.07 10.80 8.77
CA ALA A 162 -10.40 10.18 8.80
C ALA A 162 -10.67 9.40 10.10
N SER A 163 -9.64 8.85 10.73
CA SER A 163 -9.80 8.11 11.99
C SER A 163 -10.08 8.98 13.21
N GLY A 164 -10.00 10.31 13.10
CA GLY A 164 -10.18 11.23 14.21
C GLY A 164 -11.60 11.28 14.75
N GLU A 165 -12.58 11.41 13.87
CA GLU A 165 -14.00 11.39 14.23
C GLU A 165 -14.89 11.18 13.00
N TYR A 166 -16.15 10.88 13.20
CA TYR A 166 -17.06 10.43 12.13
C TYR A 166 -17.41 11.48 11.07
N ASN A 167 -17.42 12.80 11.39
CA ASN A 167 -17.65 13.82 10.37
C ASN A 167 -16.42 14.01 9.49
N GLU A 168 -15.23 13.93 10.09
CA GLU A 168 -13.96 13.94 9.34
C GLU A 168 -13.83 12.71 8.46
N ASP A 169 -14.23 11.52 8.97
CA ASP A 169 -14.26 10.28 8.21
C ASP A 169 -15.17 10.39 6.98
N PHE A 170 -16.33 10.98 7.15
CA PHE A 170 -17.27 11.20 6.03
C PHE A 170 -16.68 12.16 4.99
N ALA A 171 -16.15 13.30 5.42
CA ALA A 171 -15.58 14.31 4.54
C ALA A 171 -14.31 13.85 3.83
N GLU A 172 -13.43 13.14 4.55
CA GLU A 172 -12.20 12.52 4.00
C GLU A 172 -12.51 11.42 2.98
N LEU A 173 -13.47 10.53 3.30
CA LEU A 173 -13.90 9.50 2.37
C LEU A 173 -14.45 10.12 1.08
N TYR A 174 -15.30 11.15 1.20
CA TYR A 174 -15.85 11.88 0.08
C TYR A 174 -14.77 12.53 -0.78
N SER A 175 -13.94 13.37 -0.18
CA SER A 175 -12.92 14.14 -0.89
C SER A 175 -11.86 13.24 -1.52
N THR A 176 -11.41 12.19 -0.82
CA THR A 176 -10.52 11.18 -1.37
C THR A 176 -11.15 10.47 -2.56
N TYR A 177 -12.42 10.04 -2.44
CA TYR A 177 -13.09 9.30 -3.51
C TYR A 177 -13.24 10.11 -4.78
N VAL A 178 -13.67 11.37 -4.69
CA VAL A 178 -13.94 12.20 -5.87
C VAL A 178 -12.70 12.80 -6.53
N THR A 179 -11.57 12.86 -5.81
CA THR A 179 -10.33 13.46 -6.33
C THR A 179 -9.26 12.46 -6.74
N CYS A 180 -9.41 11.17 -6.44
CA CYS A 180 -8.46 10.15 -6.85
C CYS A 180 -8.92 9.37 -8.10
N THR A 181 -7.96 8.84 -8.87
CA THR A 181 -8.27 7.94 -9.98
C THR A 181 -8.82 6.60 -9.49
N PRO A 182 -9.56 5.82 -10.34
CA PRO A 182 -9.98 4.46 -9.99
C PRO A 182 -8.82 3.55 -9.56
N ALA A 183 -7.66 3.69 -10.19
CA ALA A 183 -6.47 2.91 -9.84
C ALA A 183 -5.91 3.30 -8.46
N ALA A 184 -5.92 4.59 -8.10
CA ALA A 184 -5.53 5.06 -6.77
C ALA A 184 -6.50 4.59 -5.69
N TRP A 185 -7.79 4.62 -5.97
CA TRP A 185 -8.82 4.05 -5.10
C TRP A 185 -8.59 2.56 -4.85
N GLN A 186 -8.27 1.80 -5.89
CA GLN A 186 -7.96 0.38 -5.74
C GLN A 186 -6.73 0.16 -4.84
N LYS A 187 -5.70 1.01 -4.91
CA LYS A 187 -4.54 0.94 -3.99
C LYS A 187 -4.95 1.12 -2.53
N ILE A 188 -5.93 2.01 -2.23
CA ILE A 188 -6.46 2.16 -0.87
C ILE A 188 -7.14 0.87 -0.43
N LEU A 189 -8.01 0.29 -1.28
CA LEU A 189 -8.70 -0.96 -0.98
C LEU A 189 -7.76 -2.16 -0.83
N ASP A 190 -6.68 -2.21 -1.59
CA ASP A 190 -5.66 -3.26 -1.48
C ASP A 190 -4.86 -3.11 -0.19
N ARG A 191 -4.57 -1.88 0.23
CA ARG A 191 -3.91 -1.60 1.51
C ARG A 191 -4.81 -1.91 2.72
N ALA A 192 -6.12 -1.89 2.54
CA ALA A 192 -7.11 -2.20 3.56
C ALA A 192 -7.22 -3.70 3.88
N VAL A 193 -6.49 -4.55 3.15
CA VAL A 193 -6.37 -5.98 3.45
C VAL A 193 -5.05 -6.25 4.16
N ALA A 194 -5.11 -6.96 5.27
CA ALA A 194 -3.95 -7.34 6.06
C ALA A 194 -3.87 -8.87 6.22
N PRO A 195 -2.70 -9.43 6.57
CA PRO A 195 -2.64 -10.78 7.11
C PRO A 195 -3.46 -10.88 8.41
N LYS A 196 -4.30 -11.90 8.50
CA LYS A 196 -5.03 -12.19 9.72
C LYS A 196 -4.08 -12.75 10.79
N THR A 197 -4.24 -12.30 12.03
CA THR A 197 -3.43 -12.77 13.16
C THR A 197 -4.30 -13.40 14.22
N ASP A 198 -3.72 -14.28 15.02
CA ASP A 198 -4.35 -14.82 16.23
C ASP A 198 -4.19 -13.88 17.45
N ALA A 199 -4.66 -14.31 18.61
CA ALA A 199 -4.58 -13.53 19.85
C ALA A 199 -3.14 -13.27 20.35
N ALA A 200 -2.16 -14.06 19.90
CA ALA A 200 -0.74 -13.88 20.22
C ALA A 200 -0.04 -12.94 19.22
N GLY A 201 -0.74 -12.53 18.14
CA GLY A 201 -0.20 -11.72 17.06
C GLY A 201 0.48 -12.53 15.94
N ASP A 202 0.41 -13.87 16.00
CA ASP A 202 0.99 -14.73 14.99
C ASP A 202 0.08 -14.81 13.75
N THR A 203 0.71 -14.83 12.56
CA THR A 203 -0.02 -14.92 11.29
C THR A 203 -0.76 -16.24 11.16
N ILE A 204 -2.06 -16.18 10.89
CA ILE A 204 -2.89 -17.33 10.53
C ILE A 204 -2.70 -17.59 9.04
N TYR A 205 -2.38 -18.85 8.69
CA TYR A 205 -2.16 -19.26 7.31
C TYR A 205 -3.34 -20.08 6.77
N ALA A 206 -3.69 -19.79 5.51
CA ALA A 206 -4.77 -20.46 4.80
C ALA A 206 -4.48 -21.94 4.59
N LYS A 207 -5.53 -22.76 4.73
CA LYS A 207 -5.50 -24.21 4.54
C LYS A 207 -6.60 -24.65 3.60
N ASP A 208 -6.34 -25.73 2.90
CA ASP A 208 -7.34 -26.39 2.06
C ASP A 208 -8.33 -27.25 2.89
N LYS A 209 -9.30 -27.84 2.21
CA LYS A 209 -10.30 -28.74 2.83
C LYS A 209 -9.71 -29.98 3.52
N ASN A 210 -8.47 -30.32 3.22
CA ASN A 210 -7.74 -31.45 3.80
C ASN A 210 -6.78 -31.01 4.93
N ASN A 211 -6.89 -29.74 5.37
CA ASN A 211 -6.03 -29.13 6.40
C ASN A 211 -4.55 -28.93 5.99
N ASN A 212 -4.23 -28.98 4.68
CA ASN A 212 -2.91 -28.67 4.16
C ASN A 212 -2.76 -27.17 3.94
N TYR A 213 -1.56 -26.62 4.21
CA TYR A 213 -1.30 -25.22 3.93
C TYR A 213 -1.38 -24.91 2.43
N ILE A 214 -2.02 -23.77 2.12
CA ILE A 214 -2.00 -23.17 0.79
C ILE A 214 -0.74 -22.33 0.69
N TYR A 215 -0.04 -22.42 -0.45
CA TYR A 215 1.21 -21.70 -0.69
C TYR A 215 1.02 -20.55 -1.68
N LEU A 216 1.81 -19.49 -1.52
CA LEU A 216 1.92 -18.43 -2.52
C LEU A 216 2.54 -19.00 -3.80
N LEU A 217 2.00 -18.59 -4.95
CA LEU A 217 2.42 -19.07 -6.25
C LEU A 217 3.14 -17.95 -7.04
N ASP A 218 4.13 -18.34 -7.83
CA ASP A 218 4.77 -17.45 -8.82
C ASP A 218 3.88 -17.27 -10.08
N ALA A 219 4.36 -16.51 -11.07
CA ALA A 219 3.67 -16.27 -12.33
C ALA A 219 3.42 -17.57 -13.14
N ASN A 220 4.19 -18.63 -12.89
CA ASN A 220 4.06 -19.95 -13.53
C ASN A 220 3.20 -20.93 -12.71
N LYS A 221 2.51 -20.42 -11.68
CA LYS A 221 1.67 -21.20 -10.75
C LYS A 221 2.45 -22.23 -9.93
N LYS A 222 3.75 -22.00 -9.70
CA LYS A 222 4.57 -22.85 -8.82
C LYS A 222 4.67 -22.23 -7.43
N PRO A 223 4.71 -23.04 -6.35
CA PRO A 223 4.93 -22.54 -5.00
C PRO A 223 6.24 -21.75 -4.89
N ILE A 224 6.18 -20.58 -4.27
CA ILE A 224 7.33 -19.72 -4.05
C ILE A 224 8.12 -20.26 -2.85
N PRO A 225 9.39 -20.66 -3.02
CA PRO A 225 10.20 -21.13 -1.90
C PRO A 225 10.52 -19.98 -0.92
N GLU A 226 10.65 -20.32 0.35
CA GLU A 226 11.20 -19.41 1.34
C GLU A 226 12.71 -19.23 1.14
N THR A 227 13.20 -18.02 1.40
CA THR A 227 14.62 -17.72 1.38
C THR A 227 15.05 -17.05 2.69
N ASP A 228 16.34 -17.16 3.02
CA ASP A 228 16.96 -16.37 4.08
C ASP A 228 17.27 -14.93 3.59
N GLY A 229 17.75 -14.06 4.50
CA GLY A 229 18.14 -12.68 4.17
C GLY A 229 19.31 -12.55 3.15
N LYS A 230 19.98 -13.66 2.81
CA LYS A 230 21.09 -13.75 1.82
C LYS A 230 20.63 -14.38 0.50
N GLY A 231 19.34 -14.72 0.39
CA GLY A 231 18.74 -15.33 -0.79
C GLY A 231 19.02 -16.83 -0.94
N PHE A 232 19.45 -17.52 0.12
CA PHE A 232 19.51 -18.98 0.12
C PHE A 232 18.15 -19.58 0.44
N LEU A 233 17.81 -20.69 -0.23
CA LEU A 233 16.58 -21.42 -0.07
C LEU A 233 16.52 -22.05 1.33
N LYS A 234 15.40 -21.87 2.03
CA LYS A 234 15.15 -22.57 3.28
C LYS A 234 14.74 -24.01 3.00
N VAL A 235 15.32 -24.92 3.74
CA VAL A 235 15.05 -26.35 3.63
C VAL A 235 14.17 -26.81 4.79
N MET A 236 13.36 -27.83 4.55
CA MET A 236 12.60 -28.48 5.61
C MET A 236 13.51 -29.31 6.51
N THR A 237 13.22 -29.29 7.81
CA THR A 237 13.89 -30.14 8.80
C THR A 237 12.87 -31.05 9.48
N ASP A 238 13.32 -32.21 9.92
CA ASP A 238 12.54 -33.10 10.77
C ASP A 238 12.49 -32.58 12.23
N ALA A 239 11.82 -33.32 13.11
CA ALA A 239 11.67 -32.97 14.54
C ALA A 239 13.03 -32.85 15.30
N ASN A 240 14.11 -33.43 14.76
CA ASN A 240 15.44 -33.36 15.34
C ASN A 240 16.31 -32.27 14.70
N GLY A 241 15.72 -31.42 13.84
CA GLY A 241 16.44 -30.34 13.13
C GLY A 241 17.28 -30.82 11.94
N LYS A 242 17.17 -32.08 11.52
CA LYS A 242 17.93 -32.66 10.39
C LYS A 242 17.20 -32.37 9.07
N THR A 243 17.96 -31.96 8.04
CA THR A 243 17.43 -31.69 6.70
C THR A 243 16.68 -32.88 6.13
N VAL A 244 15.43 -32.64 5.65
CA VAL A 244 14.66 -33.63 4.90
C VAL A 244 15.06 -33.58 3.44
N TYR A 245 15.33 -34.74 2.84
CA TYR A 245 15.73 -34.86 1.44
C TYR A 245 14.66 -35.52 0.59
N ALA A 246 14.59 -35.07 -0.67
CA ALA A 246 13.63 -35.58 -1.63
C ALA A 246 13.95 -37.02 -2.03
N THR A 247 12.92 -37.81 -2.21
CA THR A 247 12.97 -39.17 -2.76
C THR A 247 12.15 -39.25 -4.05
N ASP A 248 12.51 -40.16 -4.93
CA ASP A 248 11.69 -40.50 -6.09
C ASP A 248 10.48 -41.35 -5.70
N LYS A 249 9.69 -41.78 -6.71
CA LYS A 249 8.50 -42.63 -6.53
C LYS A 249 8.82 -44.01 -5.91
N ASP A 250 10.07 -44.48 -6.01
CA ASP A 250 10.50 -45.74 -5.49
C ASP A 250 11.20 -45.61 -4.11
N GLY A 251 11.15 -44.40 -3.51
CA GLY A 251 11.75 -44.08 -2.21
C GLY A 251 13.26 -43.86 -2.24
N LYS A 252 13.89 -43.81 -3.42
CA LYS A 252 15.33 -43.58 -3.54
C LYS A 252 15.65 -42.09 -3.48
N ASN A 253 16.83 -41.75 -2.90
CA ASN A 253 17.27 -40.38 -2.81
C ASN A 253 17.43 -39.73 -4.21
N VAL A 254 16.94 -38.49 -4.35
CA VAL A 254 17.20 -37.66 -5.52
C VAL A 254 18.48 -36.86 -5.28
N TYR A 255 19.35 -36.78 -6.26
CA TYR A 255 20.64 -36.10 -6.15
C TYR A 255 20.70 -34.82 -6.99
N LEU A 256 21.49 -33.85 -6.51
CA LEU A 256 21.89 -32.70 -7.33
C LEU A 256 22.77 -33.16 -8.47
N THR A 257 22.59 -32.60 -9.65
CA THR A 257 23.36 -32.98 -10.84
C THR A 257 24.20 -31.81 -11.39
N ASP A 258 25.32 -32.10 -12.03
CA ASP A 258 26.07 -31.14 -12.83
C ASP A 258 25.33 -30.78 -14.13
N ASN A 259 25.95 -29.97 -15.00
CA ASN A 259 25.36 -29.56 -16.27
C ASN A 259 25.22 -30.71 -17.28
N SER A 260 25.94 -31.84 -17.08
CA SER A 260 25.85 -33.05 -17.89
C SER A 260 24.82 -34.05 -17.34
N GLY A 261 24.20 -33.76 -16.19
CA GLY A 261 23.22 -34.63 -15.57
C GLY A 261 23.79 -35.63 -14.58
N ASN A 262 25.12 -35.63 -14.33
CA ASN A 262 25.76 -36.55 -13.40
C ASN A 262 25.57 -36.09 -11.96
N PRO A 263 25.34 -37.00 -10.98
CA PRO A 263 25.29 -36.65 -9.56
C PRO A 263 26.57 -35.96 -9.09
N ILE A 264 26.42 -34.87 -8.32
CA ILE A 264 27.55 -34.09 -7.81
C ILE A 264 28.13 -34.78 -6.58
N PRO A 265 29.43 -35.21 -6.58
CA PRO A 265 30.05 -35.88 -5.46
C PRO A 265 30.31 -34.91 -4.29
N MET A 266 30.29 -35.45 -3.07
CA MET A 266 30.61 -34.70 -1.84
C MET A 266 32.11 -34.78 -1.54
N TYR A 267 32.66 -33.69 -0.94
CA TYR A 267 34.07 -33.61 -0.50
C TYR A 267 34.15 -33.18 0.97
N GLU A 268 35.17 -33.65 1.68
CA GLU A 268 35.36 -33.45 3.13
C GLU A 268 35.44 -31.99 3.56
N GLY A 269 35.95 -31.11 2.68
CA GLY A 269 36.06 -29.68 2.91
C GLY A 269 34.75 -28.89 2.72
N GLN A 270 33.65 -29.53 2.33
CA GLN A 270 32.37 -28.89 1.97
C GLN A 270 31.28 -29.14 3.04
N LYS A 271 31.47 -28.60 4.26
CA LYS A 271 30.65 -28.97 5.43
C LYS A 271 29.40 -28.16 5.63
N GLN A 272 29.42 -26.87 5.32
CA GLN A 272 28.23 -25.98 5.45
C GLN A 272 27.61 -25.78 4.07
N VAL A 273 26.49 -26.43 3.82
CA VAL A 273 25.84 -26.38 2.50
C VAL A 273 24.57 -25.56 2.57
N ALA A 274 24.43 -24.63 1.64
CA ALA A 274 23.23 -23.86 1.39
C ALA A 274 22.82 -23.95 -0.10
N TYR A 275 21.59 -23.65 -0.43
CA TYR A 275 21.04 -23.90 -1.76
C TYR A 275 20.50 -22.61 -2.37
N LYS A 276 20.69 -22.42 -3.67
CA LYS A 276 20.07 -21.34 -4.48
C LYS A 276 19.60 -21.89 -5.81
N TYR A 277 18.72 -21.17 -6.47
CA TYR A 277 18.51 -21.36 -7.90
C TYR A 277 19.53 -20.51 -8.68
N ASN A 278 20.13 -21.09 -9.70
CA ASN A 278 20.95 -20.36 -10.66
C ASN A 278 20.05 -19.62 -11.68
N ASN A 279 20.67 -18.86 -12.60
CA ASN A 279 19.94 -18.10 -13.63
C ASN A 279 19.11 -18.98 -14.59
N ALA A 280 19.42 -20.27 -14.70
CA ALA A 280 18.65 -21.24 -15.48
C ALA A 280 17.52 -21.90 -14.67
N GLY A 281 17.28 -21.47 -13.43
CA GLY A 281 16.26 -22.04 -12.54
C GLY A 281 16.60 -23.42 -11.98
N LYS A 282 17.86 -23.87 -12.11
CA LYS A 282 18.34 -25.13 -11.55
C LYS A 282 18.83 -24.91 -10.12
N MET A 283 18.45 -25.81 -9.21
CA MET A 283 18.97 -25.79 -7.83
C MET A 283 20.44 -26.17 -7.80
N VAL A 284 21.26 -25.35 -7.17
CA VAL A 284 22.67 -25.55 -6.93
C VAL A 284 23.00 -25.44 -5.45
N ALA A 285 23.94 -26.21 -4.99
CA ALA A 285 24.44 -26.14 -3.63
C ALA A 285 25.73 -25.33 -3.56
N TYR A 286 25.91 -24.61 -2.46
CA TYR A 286 27.05 -23.77 -2.14
C TYR A 286 27.63 -24.18 -0.79
N PHE A 287 28.94 -24.05 -0.63
CA PHE A 287 29.62 -24.21 0.64
C PHE A 287 30.49 -22.99 0.98
N VAL A 288 30.83 -22.82 2.24
CA VAL A 288 31.68 -21.71 2.69
C VAL A 288 33.15 -22.10 2.56
N ASP A 289 33.91 -21.28 1.83
CA ASP A 289 35.34 -21.40 1.67
C ASP A 289 36.04 -20.06 1.87
N GLY A 290 36.87 -19.94 2.90
CA GLY A 290 37.59 -18.71 3.23
C GLY A 290 36.64 -17.52 3.50
N GLY A 291 35.43 -17.76 4.03
CA GLY A 291 34.42 -16.76 4.28
C GLY A 291 33.52 -16.41 3.06
N ALA A 292 33.80 -16.98 1.89
CA ALA A 292 33.01 -16.80 0.68
C ALA A 292 32.16 -18.04 0.36
N TRP A 293 30.98 -17.83 -0.22
CA TRP A 293 30.15 -18.92 -0.73
C TRP A 293 30.63 -19.35 -2.12
N ARG A 294 30.93 -20.63 -2.27
CA ARG A 294 31.36 -21.26 -3.53
C ARG A 294 30.44 -22.40 -3.89
N GLU A 295 30.25 -22.62 -5.18
CA GLU A 295 29.47 -23.74 -5.70
C GLU A 295 30.17 -25.06 -5.45
N VAL A 296 29.43 -26.12 -5.06
CA VAL A 296 29.96 -27.44 -4.69
C VAL A 296 30.59 -28.21 -5.85
N THR A 297 30.42 -27.74 -7.09
CA THR A 297 31.11 -28.29 -8.28
C THR A 297 32.63 -28.14 -8.22
N THR A 298 33.16 -27.27 -7.36
CA THR A 298 34.59 -27.12 -7.12
C THR A 298 35.03 -28.08 -6.01
N PRO A 299 35.77 -29.15 -6.31
CA PRO A 299 36.25 -30.12 -5.30
C PRO A 299 37.09 -29.45 -4.21
N LYS A 300 36.89 -29.82 -2.95
CA LYS A 300 37.73 -29.40 -1.82
C LYS A 300 37.97 -30.51 -0.81
N GLY A 301 39.21 -30.97 -0.72
CA GLY A 301 39.59 -32.11 0.12
C GLY A 301 39.36 -33.44 -0.58
N ASN A 302 39.37 -34.52 0.20
CA ASN A 302 39.17 -35.86 -0.32
C ASN A 302 37.70 -36.14 -0.63
N PRO A 303 37.37 -37.01 -1.63
CA PRO A 303 36.01 -37.49 -1.87
C PRO A 303 35.42 -38.17 -0.64
N VAL A 304 34.15 -37.92 -0.35
CA VAL A 304 33.39 -38.65 0.66
C VAL A 304 32.75 -39.87 0.01
N TYR A 305 32.87 -41.02 0.66
CA TYR A 305 32.29 -42.28 0.17
C TYR A 305 31.07 -42.69 0.99
N GLN A 306 30.14 -43.40 0.35
CA GLN A 306 28.96 -43.94 1.01
C GLN A 306 29.39 -44.93 2.11
N LYS A 307 28.61 -44.92 3.21
CA LYS A 307 28.82 -45.82 4.33
C LYS A 307 27.60 -46.77 4.45
N ASN A 308 27.88 -48.02 4.77
CA ASN A 308 26.87 -49.01 5.14
C ASN A 308 26.41 -48.77 6.60
N GLU A 309 25.46 -49.55 7.07
CA GLU A 309 24.88 -49.44 8.43
C GLU A 309 25.91 -49.62 9.56
N THR A 310 27.00 -50.35 9.31
CA THR A 310 28.12 -50.57 10.26
C THR A 310 29.23 -49.52 10.15
N GLY A 311 29.07 -48.50 9.27
CA GLY A 311 30.04 -47.43 9.05
C GLY A 311 31.15 -47.77 8.06
N GLY A 312 31.17 -48.98 7.49
CA GLY A 312 32.12 -49.40 6.45
C GLY A 312 31.85 -48.71 5.11
N THR A 313 32.90 -48.54 4.29
CA THR A 313 32.76 -47.97 2.93
C THR A 313 32.02 -48.94 2.02
N VAL A 314 31.06 -48.44 1.24
CA VAL A 314 30.36 -49.20 0.21
C VAL A 314 31.19 -49.22 -1.06
N TYR A 315 31.30 -50.40 -1.68
CA TYR A 315 32.01 -50.63 -2.93
C TYR A 315 31.04 -51.07 -4.03
N ASP A 316 31.31 -50.69 -5.26
CA ASP A 316 30.57 -51.14 -6.43
C ASP A 316 30.95 -52.55 -6.86
N GLN A 317 30.34 -53.07 -7.92
CA GLN A 317 30.60 -54.41 -8.44
C GLN A 317 32.02 -54.59 -8.99
N THR A 318 32.74 -53.49 -9.25
CA THR A 318 34.13 -53.50 -9.75
C THR A 318 35.15 -53.27 -8.65
N GLY A 319 34.71 -53.17 -7.38
CA GLY A 319 35.57 -52.98 -6.21
C GLY A 319 35.97 -51.52 -5.97
N ASN A 320 35.39 -50.54 -6.66
CA ASN A 320 35.66 -49.15 -6.42
C ASN A 320 34.76 -48.60 -5.30
N PRO A 321 35.26 -47.71 -4.43
CA PRO A 321 34.42 -47.08 -3.41
C PRO A 321 33.38 -46.19 -4.04
N VAL A 322 32.10 -46.32 -3.65
CA VAL A 322 30.99 -45.57 -4.18
C VAL A 322 30.98 -44.15 -3.57
N PRO A 323 31.05 -43.06 -4.38
CA PRO A 323 31.01 -41.70 -3.87
C PRO A 323 29.67 -41.38 -3.17
N ALA A 324 29.72 -40.58 -2.12
CA ALA A 324 28.52 -39.92 -1.60
C ALA A 324 28.20 -38.71 -2.46
N TYR A 325 26.92 -38.48 -2.67
CA TYR A 325 26.43 -37.38 -3.53
C TYR A 325 25.56 -36.40 -2.76
N TYR A 326 25.53 -35.12 -3.19
CA TYR A 326 24.61 -34.13 -2.65
C TYR A 326 23.19 -34.51 -2.99
N LYS A 327 22.36 -34.67 -1.96
CA LYS A 327 20.92 -34.93 -2.10
C LYS A 327 20.17 -33.64 -2.33
N VAL A 328 19.05 -33.70 -3.07
CA VAL A 328 18.11 -32.59 -3.23
C VAL A 328 17.35 -32.42 -1.93
N PRO A 329 17.40 -31.24 -1.26
CA PRO A 329 16.61 -31.00 -0.07
C PRO A 329 15.14 -30.76 -0.41
N VAL A 330 14.24 -31.09 0.50
CA VAL A 330 12.84 -30.63 0.45
C VAL A 330 12.83 -29.17 0.89
N LEU A 331 12.20 -28.30 0.10
CA LEU A 331 12.16 -26.87 0.36
C LEU A 331 10.98 -26.49 1.24
N SER A 332 11.19 -25.45 2.06
CA SER A 332 10.09 -24.71 2.68
C SER A 332 9.51 -23.73 1.67
N TYR A 333 8.18 -23.63 1.64
CA TYR A 333 7.48 -22.73 0.74
C TYR A 333 6.71 -21.67 1.52
N ARG A 334 6.59 -20.47 0.94
CA ARG A 334 5.86 -19.35 1.53
C ARG A 334 4.39 -19.68 1.63
N LYS A 335 3.90 -19.85 2.86
CA LYS A 335 2.48 -20.08 3.12
C LYS A 335 1.68 -18.82 2.79
N GLN A 336 0.47 -18.99 2.26
CA GLN A 336 -0.46 -17.90 2.02
C GLN A 336 -1.11 -17.49 3.35
N PRO A 337 -0.98 -16.23 3.81
CA PRO A 337 -1.73 -15.75 4.96
C PRO A 337 -3.24 -15.77 4.67
N GLU A 338 -4.07 -16.04 5.68
CA GLU A 338 -5.48 -15.67 5.60
C GLU A 338 -5.58 -14.14 5.49
N ALA A 339 -6.54 -13.67 4.69
CA ALA A 339 -6.79 -12.24 4.54
C ALA A 339 -7.75 -11.75 5.63
N ASP A 340 -7.37 -10.69 6.33
CA ASP A 340 -8.28 -9.84 7.08
C ASP A 340 -8.80 -8.75 6.15
N THR A 341 -10.08 -8.81 5.82
CA THR A 341 -10.77 -7.90 4.90
C THR A 341 -11.63 -6.86 5.61
N ALA A 342 -11.65 -6.87 6.94
CA ALA A 342 -12.55 -6.02 7.74
C ALA A 342 -12.38 -4.52 7.43
N GLY A 343 -11.15 -4.04 7.25
CA GLY A 343 -10.89 -2.66 6.85
C GLY A 343 -11.47 -2.32 5.49
N ARG A 344 -11.28 -3.20 4.51
CA ARG A 344 -11.82 -3.05 3.15
C ARG A 344 -13.34 -3.05 3.13
N GLU A 345 -13.96 -3.97 3.85
CA GLU A 345 -15.41 -4.06 3.97
C GLU A 345 -16.01 -2.81 4.61
N ALA A 346 -15.38 -2.27 5.66
CA ALA A 346 -15.78 -1.04 6.30
C ALA A 346 -15.73 0.16 5.35
N ILE A 347 -14.63 0.34 4.60
CA ILE A 347 -14.51 1.43 3.61
C ILE A 347 -15.59 1.30 2.53
N LEU A 348 -15.82 0.10 2.00
CA LEU A 348 -16.82 -0.11 0.95
C LEU A 348 -18.24 0.11 1.47
N LYS A 349 -18.55 -0.31 2.70
CA LYS A 349 -19.85 -0.07 3.31
C LYS A 349 -20.11 1.42 3.56
N LYS A 350 -19.12 2.14 4.07
CA LYS A 350 -19.19 3.59 4.23
C LYS A 350 -19.40 4.32 2.89
N LEU A 351 -18.69 3.89 1.86
CA LEU A 351 -18.85 4.45 0.51
C LEU A 351 -20.26 4.21 -0.05
N GLU A 352 -20.84 3.02 0.16
CA GLU A 352 -22.22 2.72 -0.23
C GLU A 352 -23.22 3.69 0.41
N ILE A 353 -23.12 3.88 1.74
CA ILE A 353 -23.97 4.80 2.50
C ILE A 353 -23.81 6.23 1.98
N MET A 354 -22.57 6.65 1.74
CA MET A 354 -22.26 7.98 1.22
C MET A 354 -22.82 8.20 -0.18
N LYS A 355 -22.65 7.28 -1.11
CA LYS A 355 -23.19 7.37 -2.47
C LYS A 355 -24.72 7.51 -2.43
N LYS A 356 -25.39 6.70 -1.60
CA LYS A 356 -26.83 6.79 -1.39
C LYS A 356 -27.23 8.18 -0.89
N TYR A 357 -26.55 8.70 0.11
CA TYR A 357 -26.81 10.04 0.65
C TYR A 357 -26.69 11.13 -0.43
N PHE A 358 -25.60 11.12 -1.23
CA PHE A 358 -25.41 12.15 -2.26
C PHE A 358 -26.46 12.09 -3.37
N VAL A 359 -26.91 10.88 -3.74
CA VAL A 359 -28.00 10.73 -4.71
C VAL A 359 -29.32 11.22 -4.13
N GLU A 360 -29.70 10.77 -2.93
CA GLU A 360 -31.02 11.07 -2.33
C GLU A 360 -31.13 12.53 -1.86
N ALA A 361 -30.09 13.06 -1.23
CA ALA A 361 -30.12 14.41 -0.69
C ALA A 361 -29.83 15.50 -1.74
N TRP A 362 -28.92 15.21 -2.68
CA TRP A 362 -28.37 16.25 -3.55
C TRP A 362 -28.53 15.97 -5.04
N ASN A 363 -29.05 14.81 -5.42
CA ASN A 363 -29.10 14.32 -6.81
C ASN A 363 -27.73 14.31 -7.50
N ILE A 364 -26.68 13.97 -6.74
CA ILE A 364 -25.29 13.89 -7.21
C ILE A 364 -24.84 12.43 -7.21
N ASP A 365 -24.44 11.95 -8.40
CA ASP A 365 -23.74 10.68 -8.58
C ASP A 365 -22.23 10.89 -8.36
N LEU A 366 -21.67 10.27 -7.31
CA LEU A 366 -20.25 10.44 -6.95
C LEU A 366 -19.30 9.80 -7.96
N ASP A 367 -19.71 8.76 -8.69
CA ASP A 367 -18.88 8.16 -9.73
C ASP A 367 -18.72 9.14 -10.90
N LYS A 368 -19.81 9.77 -11.31
CA LYS A 368 -19.79 10.82 -12.34
C LYS A 368 -19.04 12.07 -11.87
N LEU A 369 -19.19 12.48 -10.61
CA LEU A 369 -18.42 13.62 -10.09
C LEU A 369 -16.92 13.33 -10.15
N ARG A 370 -16.50 12.14 -9.76
CA ARG A 370 -15.10 11.69 -9.86
C ARG A 370 -14.59 11.73 -11.30
N GLU A 371 -15.37 11.23 -12.27
CA GLU A 371 -15.01 11.28 -13.69
C GLU A 371 -14.81 12.71 -14.17
N VAL A 372 -15.75 13.62 -13.83
CA VAL A 372 -15.67 15.03 -14.21
C VAL A 372 -14.48 15.70 -13.55
N VAL A 373 -14.24 15.51 -12.25
CA VAL A 373 -13.09 16.11 -11.54
C VAL A 373 -11.77 15.58 -12.12
N THR A 374 -11.65 14.27 -12.35
CA THR A 374 -10.44 13.68 -12.91
C THR A 374 -10.14 14.21 -14.31
N ARG A 375 -11.15 14.32 -15.16
CA ARG A 375 -11.02 14.91 -16.50
C ARG A 375 -10.55 16.36 -16.43
N ARG A 376 -11.22 17.19 -15.62
CA ARG A 376 -10.88 18.61 -15.48
C ARG A 376 -9.48 18.84 -14.91
N VAL A 377 -9.04 17.99 -14.00
CA VAL A 377 -7.64 18.01 -13.54
C VAL A 377 -6.66 17.74 -14.69
N SER A 378 -6.97 16.84 -15.61
CA SER A 378 -6.09 16.58 -16.77
C SER A 378 -5.95 17.78 -17.72
N GLU A 379 -6.87 18.73 -17.67
CA GLU A 379 -6.92 19.91 -18.53
C GLU A 379 -6.18 21.14 -17.94
N ILE A 380 -5.76 21.13 -16.66
CA ILE A 380 -5.24 22.34 -15.97
C ILE A 380 -4.06 23.00 -16.66
N ASN A 381 -3.20 22.24 -17.32
CA ASN A 381 -2.03 22.78 -18.04
C ASN A 381 -2.41 23.54 -19.33
N THR A 382 -3.67 23.49 -19.75
CA THR A 382 -4.18 24.24 -20.91
C THR A 382 -4.84 25.57 -20.52
N LEU A 383 -4.97 25.85 -19.23
CA LEU A 383 -5.67 27.04 -18.73
C LEU A 383 -4.82 28.29 -18.81
N ASP A 384 -5.46 29.42 -19.14
CA ASP A 384 -4.86 30.74 -18.98
C ASP A 384 -4.94 31.20 -17.51
N LEU A 385 -3.89 30.94 -16.75
CA LEU A 385 -3.85 31.25 -15.31
C LEU A 385 -3.61 32.75 -15.02
N LYS A 386 -3.38 33.56 -16.04
CA LYS A 386 -3.09 35.01 -15.88
C LYS A 386 -4.36 35.85 -15.99
N ASN A 387 -5.36 35.35 -16.71
CA ASN A 387 -6.60 36.07 -16.96
C ASN A 387 -7.81 35.30 -16.42
N LEU A 388 -8.50 35.89 -15.43
CA LEU A 388 -9.82 35.46 -15.00
C LEU A 388 -10.81 35.87 -16.09
N LYS A 389 -11.40 34.90 -16.78
CA LYS A 389 -12.50 35.10 -17.73
C LYS A 389 -13.83 34.75 -17.09
#